data_8c6a971c8724b0a2fe5b84aabcf5dd3b
#
_entry.id   8c6a971c8724b0a2fe5b84aabcf5dd3b
#
_cell.length_a   1.000
_cell.length_b   1.000
_cell.length_c   1.000
_cell.angle_alpha   90.00
_cell.angle_beta   90.00
_cell.angle_gamma   90.00
#
_symmetry.space_group_name_H-M   'P 1'
#
loop_
_entity.id
_entity.type
_entity.pdbx_description
1 polymer ?
#
loop_
_entity_poly.entity_id
_entity_poly.type
_entity_poly.pdbx_seq_one_letter_code
_entity_poly.pdbx_strand_id
1 'polypeptide(L)'
;MSDPASTLFPGFTPHLIPTAEGVHIHARVGGSGPPLLLLHGHPQTHAIWHKVAPRLARQFTLVLADLRGYGDSAKPAGDAQHAAYSKRAMAADMRAAMRHLGHERFAVLAHDRGARVAHRLALDHPEAVQRMALLDIAVEDGVIASLLP
;
A
#
# COMPACT_ATOMS: atom_id res chain seq x y z
N MET A 1 -5.92 22.34 -16.02
CA MET A 1 -6.14 22.37 -14.55
C MET A 1 -5.09 21.50 -13.89
N SER A 2 -4.29 22.05 -13.02
CA SER A 2 -3.32 21.25 -12.26
C SER A 2 -4.07 20.35 -11.27
N ASP A 3 -3.71 19.06 -11.25
CA ASP A 3 -4.23 18.11 -10.26
C ASP A 3 -3.90 18.63 -8.85
N PRO A 4 -4.90 18.91 -8.00
CA PRO A 4 -4.64 19.42 -6.64
C PRO A 4 -3.79 18.47 -5.81
N ALA A 5 -3.78 17.18 -6.11
CA ALA A 5 -2.92 16.22 -5.46
C ALA A 5 -1.45 16.34 -5.89
N SER A 6 -1.14 16.99 -7.02
CA SER A 6 0.23 17.26 -7.43
C SER A 6 0.94 18.25 -6.49
N THR A 7 0.19 19.12 -5.81
CA THR A 7 0.74 20.08 -4.85
C THR A 7 1.13 19.43 -3.53
N LEU A 8 0.46 18.33 -3.14
CA LEU A 8 0.78 17.57 -1.92
C LEU A 8 2.01 16.69 -2.07
N PHE A 9 2.30 16.24 -3.29
CA PHE A 9 3.39 15.30 -3.58
C PHE A 9 4.25 15.80 -4.74
N PRO A 10 4.98 16.92 -4.56
CA PRO A 10 5.87 17.43 -5.61
C PRO A 10 6.95 16.40 -5.93
N GLY A 11 7.17 16.14 -7.22
CA GLY A 11 8.13 15.15 -7.69
C GLY A 11 7.63 13.70 -7.71
N PHE A 12 6.37 13.46 -7.30
CA PHE A 12 5.75 12.14 -7.42
C PHE A 12 4.91 12.03 -8.68
N THR A 13 4.94 10.86 -9.30
CA THR A 13 4.17 10.55 -10.52
C THR A 13 2.96 9.69 -10.18
N PRO A 14 1.74 10.05 -10.63
CA PRO A 14 0.56 9.21 -10.46
C PRO A 14 0.60 8.01 -11.41
N HIS A 15 0.17 6.86 -10.91
CA HIS A 15 0.02 5.63 -11.66
C HIS A 15 -1.36 5.04 -11.43
N LEU A 16 -1.92 4.44 -12.46
CA LEU A 16 -3.13 3.63 -12.38
C LEU A 16 -2.78 2.21 -12.80
N ILE A 17 -2.66 1.32 -11.83
CA ILE A 17 -2.03 0.02 -11.99
C ILE A 17 -3.09 -1.08 -12.01
N PRO A 18 -3.23 -1.86 -13.11
CA PRO A 18 -4.12 -3.01 -13.14
C PRO A 18 -3.58 -4.12 -12.21
N THR A 19 -4.43 -4.66 -11.33
CA THR A 19 -4.03 -5.66 -10.35
C THR A 19 -4.85 -6.95 -10.46
N ALA A 20 -6.11 -6.85 -10.85
CA ALA A 20 -7.01 -7.97 -11.10
C ALA A 20 -7.98 -7.58 -12.21
N GLU A 21 -8.78 -8.52 -12.69
CA GLU A 21 -9.81 -8.23 -13.69
C GLU A 21 -10.76 -7.15 -13.18
N GLY A 22 -10.86 -6.05 -13.94
CA GLY A 22 -11.69 -4.89 -13.58
C GLY A 22 -11.23 -4.09 -12.37
N VAL A 23 -10.05 -4.39 -11.81
CA VAL A 23 -9.50 -3.68 -10.64
C VAL A 23 -8.21 -2.98 -11.02
N HIS A 24 -8.14 -1.71 -10.69
CA HIS A 24 -6.91 -0.90 -10.77
C HIS A 24 -6.65 -0.20 -9.44
N ILE A 25 -5.39 -0.05 -9.12
CA ILE A 25 -4.91 0.63 -7.93
C ILE A 25 -4.25 1.94 -8.35
N HIS A 26 -4.72 3.03 -7.75
CA HIS A 26 -4.03 4.31 -7.86
C HIS A 26 -2.86 4.35 -6.89
N ALA A 27 -1.71 4.80 -7.37
CA ALA A 27 -0.54 5.03 -6.53
C ALA A 27 0.25 6.25 -7.01
N ARG A 28 0.91 6.92 -6.07
CA ARG A 28 1.93 7.93 -6.39
C ARG A 28 3.30 7.36 -6.10
N VAL A 29 4.20 7.50 -7.05
CA VAL A 29 5.55 6.95 -6.98
C VAL A 29 6.57 8.08 -7.06
N GLY A 30 7.53 8.08 -6.15
CA GLY A 30 8.60 9.08 -6.13
C GLY A 30 9.73 8.68 -5.20
N GLY A 31 10.80 9.48 -5.23
CA GLY A 31 11.98 9.22 -4.43
C GLY A 31 12.99 8.31 -5.11
N SER A 32 14.04 7.96 -4.37
CA SER A 32 15.16 7.15 -4.86
C SER A 32 15.70 6.28 -3.73
N GLY A 33 15.97 5.03 -4.02
CA GLY A 33 16.49 4.04 -3.10
C GLY A 33 15.65 2.76 -3.06
N PRO A 34 15.80 1.91 -2.02
CA PRO A 34 15.02 0.69 -1.89
C PRO A 34 13.51 0.96 -1.87
N PRO A 35 12.67 0.07 -2.43
CA PRO A 35 11.23 0.29 -2.50
C PRO A 35 10.57 0.18 -1.12
N LEU A 36 9.68 1.14 -0.85
CA LEU A 36 8.87 1.21 0.36
C LEU A 36 7.41 1.47 -0.02
N LEU A 37 6.54 0.51 0.27
CA LEU A 37 5.10 0.62 0.09
C LEU A 37 4.47 1.26 1.33
N LEU A 38 3.66 2.31 1.14
CA LEU A 38 2.94 2.98 2.22
C LEU A 38 1.44 2.76 2.06
N LEU A 39 0.79 2.24 3.11
CA LEU A 39 -0.63 1.90 3.14
C LEU A 39 -1.38 2.69 4.21
N HIS A 40 -2.43 3.39 3.78
CA HIS A 40 -3.31 4.17 4.65
C HIS A 40 -4.34 3.32 5.39
N GLY A 41 -5.07 3.94 6.31
CA GLY A 41 -6.18 3.35 7.03
C GLY A 41 -7.56 3.83 6.57
N HIS A 42 -8.57 3.55 7.37
CA HIS A 42 -9.96 3.97 7.13
C HIS A 42 -10.28 5.24 7.96
N PRO A 43 -10.94 6.23 7.40
CA PRO A 43 -11.42 6.43 6.01
C PRO A 43 -10.48 7.33 5.20
N GLN A 44 -9.24 6.97 5.08
CA GLN A 44 -8.16 7.78 4.52
C GLN A 44 -7.86 7.42 3.06
N THR A 45 -6.84 8.08 2.53
CA THR A 45 -6.22 7.81 1.23
C THR A 45 -4.69 7.96 1.35
N HIS A 46 -3.95 7.75 0.27
CA HIS A 46 -2.52 8.01 0.21
C HIS A 46 -2.12 9.42 0.71
N ALA A 47 -3.06 10.37 0.69
CA ALA A 47 -2.82 11.76 1.11
C ALA A 47 -2.33 11.90 2.55
N ILE A 48 -2.60 10.95 3.44
CA ILE A 48 -2.12 11.00 4.83
C ILE A 48 -0.60 11.08 4.94
N TRP A 49 0.11 10.61 3.91
CA TRP A 49 1.57 10.53 3.91
C TRP A 49 2.26 11.82 3.46
N HIS A 50 1.52 12.87 3.07
CA HIS A 50 2.08 14.08 2.44
C HIS A 50 3.15 14.78 3.26
N LYS A 51 3.07 14.74 4.59
CA LYS A 51 4.07 15.39 5.47
C LYS A 51 5.35 14.56 5.64
N VAL A 52 5.26 13.25 5.53
CA VAL A 52 6.42 12.36 5.75
C VAL A 52 7.07 11.91 4.44
N ALA A 53 6.32 11.87 3.35
CA ALA A 53 6.80 11.41 2.05
C ALA A 53 8.05 12.16 1.57
N PRO A 54 8.15 13.50 1.65
CA PRO A 54 9.36 14.21 1.20
C PRO A 54 10.63 13.81 1.95
N ARG A 55 10.51 13.46 3.23
CA ARG A 55 11.65 13.00 4.03
C ARG A 55 12.05 11.57 3.68
N LEU A 56 11.08 10.68 3.57
CA LEU A 56 11.31 9.28 3.23
C LEU A 56 11.82 9.11 1.79
N ALA A 57 11.38 9.95 0.87
CA ALA A 57 11.80 9.91 -0.53
C ALA A 57 13.29 10.19 -0.76
N ARG A 58 13.97 10.73 0.24
CA ARG A 58 15.43 10.91 0.18
C ARG A 58 16.19 9.60 0.29
N GLN A 59 15.58 8.57 0.87
CA GLN A 59 16.22 7.29 1.18
C GLN A 59 15.54 6.11 0.51
N PHE A 60 14.29 6.26 0.06
CA PHE A 60 13.47 5.20 -0.50
C PHE A 60 12.79 5.62 -1.80
N THR A 61 12.56 4.65 -2.67
CA THR A 61 11.54 4.77 -3.70
C THR A 61 10.20 4.48 -3.05
N LEU A 62 9.34 5.49 -2.94
CA LEU A 62 8.06 5.39 -2.26
C LEU A 62 6.94 5.02 -3.25
N VAL A 63 6.09 4.11 -2.84
CA VAL A 63 4.83 3.78 -3.51
C VAL A 63 3.70 4.06 -2.52
N LEU A 64 2.96 5.14 -2.75
CA LEU A 64 1.85 5.60 -1.92
C LEU A 64 0.55 5.12 -2.56
N ALA A 65 0.02 4.00 -2.12
CA ALA A 65 -1.15 3.37 -2.74
C ALA A 65 -2.46 3.73 -2.05
N ASP A 66 -3.52 3.90 -2.84
CA ASP A 66 -4.90 3.85 -2.37
C ASP A 66 -5.38 2.40 -2.39
N LEU A 67 -5.84 1.89 -1.26
CA LEU A 67 -6.44 0.55 -1.19
C LEU A 67 -7.72 0.50 -2.06
N ARG A 68 -8.05 -0.69 -2.62
CA ARG A 68 -9.34 -0.83 -3.33
C ARG A 68 -10.49 -0.35 -2.45
N GLY A 69 -11.43 0.36 -3.04
CA GLY A 69 -12.54 0.99 -2.33
C GLY A 69 -12.25 2.40 -1.80
N TYR A 70 -11.01 2.87 -1.92
CA TYR A 70 -10.56 4.18 -1.40
C TYR A 70 -9.95 5.05 -2.49
N GLY A 71 -10.02 6.37 -2.27
CA GLY A 71 -9.37 7.36 -3.13
C GLY A 71 -9.70 7.18 -4.61
N ASP A 72 -8.68 7.16 -5.43
CA ASP A 72 -8.77 7.01 -6.88
C ASP A 72 -8.61 5.56 -7.36
N SER A 73 -8.50 4.60 -6.44
CA SER A 73 -8.51 3.18 -6.77
C SER A 73 -9.91 2.68 -7.11
N ALA A 74 -9.97 1.55 -7.80
CA ALA A 74 -11.24 0.91 -8.18
C ALA A 74 -12.10 0.57 -6.96
N LYS A 75 -13.40 0.66 -7.16
CA LYS A 75 -14.44 0.37 -6.14
C LYS A 75 -15.34 -0.75 -6.66
N PRO A 76 -14.82 -1.98 -6.79
CA PRO A 76 -15.61 -3.09 -7.29
C PRO A 76 -16.83 -3.33 -6.41
N ALA A 77 -17.92 -3.86 -7.01
CA ALA A 77 -19.12 -4.23 -6.27
C ALA A 77 -18.77 -5.29 -5.23
N GLY A 78 -19.39 -5.17 -4.05
CA GLY A 78 -19.30 -6.22 -3.04
C GLY A 78 -20.04 -7.48 -3.45
N ASP A 79 -19.67 -8.60 -2.86
CA ASP A 79 -20.33 -9.88 -3.04
C ASP A 79 -20.90 -10.39 -1.71
N ALA A 80 -21.77 -11.42 -1.78
CA ALA A 80 -22.44 -11.98 -0.60
C ALA A 80 -21.46 -12.60 0.41
N GLN A 81 -20.26 -13.00 -0.04
CA GLN A 81 -19.21 -13.58 0.79
C GLN A 81 -18.21 -12.53 1.30
N HIS A 82 -18.38 -11.25 0.92
CA HIS A 82 -17.46 -10.14 1.22
C HIS A 82 -16.02 -10.37 0.75
N ALA A 83 -15.82 -11.26 -0.23
CA ALA A 83 -14.50 -11.63 -0.71
C ALA A 83 -13.80 -10.49 -1.45
N ALA A 84 -14.56 -9.65 -2.16
CA ALA A 84 -14.04 -8.53 -2.94
C ALA A 84 -13.24 -7.52 -2.10
N TYR A 85 -13.57 -7.36 -0.82
CA TYR A 85 -12.91 -6.44 0.11
C TYR A 85 -12.20 -7.16 1.26
N SER A 86 -11.90 -8.43 1.11
CA SER A 86 -11.10 -9.18 2.08
C SER A 86 -9.67 -8.62 2.15
N LYS A 87 -9.03 -8.81 3.29
CA LYS A 87 -7.61 -8.42 3.44
C LYS A 87 -6.71 -9.17 2.48
N ARG A 88 -7.08 -10.41 2.12
CA ARG A 88 -6.37 -11.22 1.12
C ARG A 88 -6.47 -10.60 -0.27
N ALA A 89 -7.66 -10.16 -0.70
CA ALA A 89 -7.84 -9.48 -1.99
C ALA A 89 -7.05 -8.17 -2.04
N MET A 90 -7.11 -7.37 -0.98
CA MET A 90 -6.34 -6.12 -0.89
C MET A 90 -4.82 -6.37 -0.88
N ALA A 91 -4.36 -7.40 -0.18
CA ALA A 91 -2.95 -7.80 -0.17
C ALA A 91 -2.48 -8.27 -1.56
N ALA A 92 -3.32 -9.02 -2.27
CA ALA A 92 -3.03 -9.45 -3.64
C ALA A 92 -2.90 -8.24 -4.59
N ASP A 93 -3.73 -7.20 -4.43
CA ASP A 93 -3.56 -5.96 -5.20
C ASP A 93 -2.20 -5.31 -4.94
N MET A 94 -1.79 -5.22 -3.70
CA MET A 94 -0.51 -4.60 -3.34
C MET A 94 0.67 -5.41 -3.90
N ARG A 95 0.60 -6.73 -3.83
CA ARG A 95 1.60 -7.60 -4.45
C ARG A 95 1.70 -7.39 -5.96
N ALA A 96 0.55 -7.37 -6.63
CA ALA A 96 0.46 -7.15 -8.08
C ALA A 96 0.96 -5.75 -8.47
N ALA A 97 0.57 -4.71 -7.72
CA ALA A 97 0.99 -3.34 -7.97
C ALA A 97 2.51 -3.18 -7.85
N MET A 98 3.13 -3.73 -6.80
CA MET A 98 4.57 -3.67 -6.61
C MET A 98 5.32 -4.42 -7.71
N ARG A 99 4.84 -5.59 -8.13
CA ARG A 99 5.41 -6.33 -9.27
C ARG A 99 5.31 -5.56 -10.58
N HIS A 100 4.17 -4.94 -10.84
CA HIS A 100 3.96 -4.11 -12.03
C HIS A 100 4.98 -2.96 -12.09
N LEU A 101 5.33 -2.38 -10.95
CA LEU A 101 6.35 -1.33 -10.84
C LEU A 101 7.79 -1.88 -10.83
N GLY A 102 7.98 -3.18 -10.95
CA GLY A 102 9.30 -3.82 -10.99
C GLY A 102 9.90 -4.17 -9.62
N HIS A 103 9.10 -4.15 -8.56
CA HIS A 103 9.56 -4.41 -7.19
C HIS A 103 9.09 -5.79 -6.71
N GLU A 104 9.97 -6.79 -6.80
CA GLU A 104 9.68 -8.15 -6.30
C GLU A 104 9.81 -8.25 -4.78
N ARG A 105 10.67 -7.44 -4.17
CA ARG A 105 10.92 -7.38 -2.73
C ARG A 105 10.90 -5.93 -2.27
N PHE A 106 10.25 -5.67 -1.15
CA PHE A 106 10.05 -4.30 -0.65
C PHE A 106 9.79 -4.28 0.85
N ALA A 107 9.97 -3.11 1.47
CA ALA A 107 9.53 -2.83 2.82
C ALA A 107 8.10 -2.25 2.81
N VAL A 108 7.41 -2.31 3.93
CA VAL A 108 6.05 -1.78 4.09
C VAL A 108 5.96 -0.89 5.32
N LEU A 109 5.35 0.27 5.18
CA LEU A 109 4.91 1.14 6.27
C LEU A 109 3.39 1.27 6.18
N ALA A 110 2.67 0.87 7.20
CA ALA A 110 1.23 0.79 7.13
C ALA A 110 0.54 1.28 8.42
N HIS A 111 -0.62 1.91 8.25
CA HIS A 111 -1.39 2.50 9.32
C HIS A 111 -2.81 1.90 9.35
N ASP A 112 -3.34 1.60 10.56
CA ASP A 112 -4.72 1.17 10.81
C ASP A 112 -5.14 -0.02 9.92
N ARG A 113 -6.15 0.14 9.08
CA ARG A 113 -6.64 -0.90 8.15
C ARG A 113 -5.55 -1.35 7.16
N GLY A 114 -4.70 -0.43 6.72
CA GLY A 114 -3.53 -0.74 5.89
C GLY A 114 -2.55 -1.67 6.59
N ALA A 115 -2.41 -1.57 7.91
CA ALA A 115 -1.57 -2.48 8.70
C ALA A 115 -2.11 -3.92 8.67
N ARG A 116 -3.42 -4.11 8.68
CA ARG A 116 -4.05 -5.44 8.51
C ARG A 116 -3.80 -6.02 7.12
N VAL A 117 -3.81 -5.16 6.10
CA VAL A 117 -3.47 -5.56 4.72
C VAL A 117 -2.00 -5.94 4.63
N ALA A 118 -1.10 -5.14 5.20
CA ALA A 118 0.34 -5.40 5.24
C ALA A 118 0.66 -6.72 5.95
N HIS A 119 0.00 -6.99 7.08
CA HIS A 119 0.12 -8.25 7.80
C HIS A 119 -0.29 -9.44 6.92
N ARG A 120 -1.45 -9.35 6.25
CA ARG A 120 -1.92 -10.39 5.33
C ARG A 120 -0.96 -10.58 4.15
N LEU A 121 -0.42 -9.49 3.62
CA LEU A 121 0.56 -9.50 2.54
C LEU A 121 1.83 -10.25 2.96
N ALA A 122 2.33 -10.02 4.16
CA ALA A 122 3.52 -10.70 4.68
C ALA A 122 3.28 -12.19 4.91
N LEU A 123 2.07 -12.57 5.34
CA LEU A 123 1.71 -13.99 5.51
C LEU A 123 1.58 -14.73 4.18
N ASP A 124 0.94 -14.11 3.19
CA ASP A 124 0.71 -14.74 1.88
C ASP A 124 1.96 -14.68 0.99
N HIS A 125 2.83 -13.69 1.18
CA HIS A 125 4.02 -13.44 0.35
C HIS A 125 5.26 -13.10 1.21
N PRO A 126 5.71 -14.02 2.07
CA PRO A 126 6.86 -13.76 2.96
C PRO A 126 8.16 -13.49 2.19
N GLU A 127 8.26 -13.99 0.95
CA GLU A 127 9.39 -13.70 0.06
C GLU A 127 9.44 -12.27 -0.44
N ALA A 128 8.31 -11.56 -0.45
CA ALA A 128 8.19 -10.21 -0.98
C ALA A 128 8.42 -9.13 0.09
N VAL A 129 7.92 -9.33 1.31
CA VAL A 129 7.99 -8.36 2.39
C VAL A 129 9.27 -8.53 3.19
N GLN A 130 10.21 -7.61 3.03
CA GLN A 130 11.52 -7.67 3.69
C GLN A 130 11.49 -7.16 5.13
N ARG A 131 10.74 -6.07 5.35
CA ARG A 131 10.56 -5.41 6.65
C ARG A 131 9.21 -4.73 6.67
N MET A 132 8.64 -4.60 7.87
CA MET A 132 7.33 -4.02 8.03
C MET A 132 7.28 -3.16 9.31
N ALA A 133 6.72 -1.97 9.20
CA ALA A 133 6.38 -1.12 10.32
C ALA A 133 4.85 -0.89 10.32
N LEU A 134 4.20 -1.20 11.42
CA LEU A 134 2.76 -1.08 11.59
C LEU A 134 2.45 -0.02 12.65
N LEU A 135 1.56 0.90 12.30
CA LEU A 135 1.18 2.04 13.13
C LEU A 135 -0.29 1.94 13.52
N ASP A 136 -0.57 2.23 14.78
CA ASP A 136 -1.91 2.38 15.32
C ASP A 136 -2.83 1.18 15.04
N ILE A 137 -2.33 -0.01 15.36
CA ILE A 137 -3.03 -1.28 15.18
C ILE A 137 -2.71 -2.23 16.33
N ALA A 138 -3.73 -2.87 16.89
CA ALA A 138 -3.53 -4.04 17.73
C ALA A 138 -3.17 -5.23 16.84
N VAL A 139 -2.02 -5.83 17.09
CA VAL A 139 -1.60 -7.08 16.46
C VAL A 139 -1.98 -8.21 17.40
N GLU A 140 -2.70 -9.20 16.91
CA GLU A 140 -3.03 -10.37 17.70
C GLU A 140 -1.74 -11.11 18.12
N ASP A 141 -1.71 -11.51 19.39
CA ASP A 141 -0.56 -12.22 19.97
C ASP A 141 -0.21 -13.48 19.14
N GLY A 142 1.05 -13.66 18.84
CA GLY A 142 1.58 -14.80 18.11
C GLY A 142 2.11 -14.50 16.71
N VAL A 143 1.78 -13.35 16.12
CA VAL A 143 2.23 -13.00 14.76
C VAL A 143 3.52 -12.17 14.77
N ILE A 144 3.72 -11.35 15.80
CA ILE A 144 4.94 -10.53 15.92
C ILE A 144 6.17 -11.43 16.11
N ALA A 145 6.03 -12.53 16.85
CA ALA A 145 7.14 -13.44 17.13
C ALA A 145 7.71 -14.14 15.89
N SER A 146 6.95 -14.25 14.80
CA SER A 146 7.39 -14.90 13.56
C SER A 146 8.04 -13.95 12.55
N LEU A 147 7.97 -12.64 12.78
CA LEU A 147 8.49 -11.61 11.86
C LEU A 147 9.76 -10.92 12.39
N LEU A 148 10.15 -11.19 13.63
CA LEU A 148 11.42 -10.74 14.20
C LEU A 148 12.48 -11.80 13.99
N PRO A 149 13.70 -11.41 13.57
CA PRO A 149 14.84 -12.33 13.42
C PRO A 149 15.25 -12.94 14.76
#